data_1a70f60ad9638e4592fdc688443a1da6
#
_entry.id   1a70f60ad9638e4592fdc688443a1da6
#
_cell.length_a   1.000
_cell.length_b   1.000
_cell.length_c   1.000
_cell.angle_alpha   90.00
_cell.angle_beta   90.00
_cell.angle_gamma   90.00
#
_symmetry.space_group_name_H-M   'P 1'
#
loop_
_entity.id
_entity.type
_entity.pdbx_description
1 polymer ?
#
loop_
_entity_poly.entity_id
_entity_poly.type
_entity_poly.pdbx_seq_one_letter_code
_entity_poly.pdbx_strand_id
1 'polypeptide(L)'
;MTHKFAICLYQPDMPQNLGVIIRTAACLEFPLHIIKPLPFSMTDKRFKGAVMDYIDHCEIVNHENWDNFYLYSKKNNNRIILATTKTDNNLYEFKFKDNDIILFGKETAGVPETIHNTVNNKI
;
A
#
# COMPACT_ATOMS: atom_id res chain seq x y z
N MET A 1 2.90 -19.33 -6.46
CA MET A 1 1.79 -18.68 -7.19
C MET A 1 2.18 -17.27 -7.58
N THR A 2 1.90 -16.89 -8.82
CA THR A 2 2.22 -15.56 -9.30
C THR A 2 1.13 -14.57 -8.85
N HIS A 3 1.55 -13.48 -8.19
CA HIS A 3 0.64 -12.43 -7.79
C HIS A 3 0.34 -11.51 -8.96
N LYS A 4 -0.93 -11.21 -9.20
CA LYS A 4 -1.34 -10.32 -10.29
C LYS A 4 -1.30 -8.85 -9.89
N PHE A 5 -1.32 -8.56 -8.58
CA PHE A 5 -1.25 -7.19 -8.10
C PHE A 5 -0.69 -7.19 -6.68
N ALA A 6 -0.32 -6.00 -6.20
CA ALA A 6 0.10 -5.77 -4.84
C ALA A 6 -0.57 -4.51 -4.31
N ILE A 7 -0.55 -4.35 -3.00
CA ILE A 7 -1.07 -3.17 -2.31
C ILE A 7 0.11 -2.39 -1.76
N CYS A 8 0.07 -1.07 -1.83
CA CYS A 8 1.05 -0.19 -1.19
C CYS A 8 0.34 0.81 -0.30
N LEU A 9 0.85 1.00 0.90
CA LEU A 9 0.32 1.97 1.87
C LEU A 9 1.32 3.09 2.04
N TYR A 10 0.89 4.33 1.81
CA TYR A 10 1.72 5.51 2.00
C TYR A 10 1.64 5.97 3.44
N GLN A 11 2.74 5.78 4.19
CA GLN A 11 2.87 6.25 5.58
C GLN A 11 1.61 5.99 6.41
N PRO A 12 1.15 4.72 6.52
CA PRO A 12 -0.08 4.43 7.26
C PRO A 12 0.05 4.93 8.70
N ASP A 13 -0.97 5.65 9.16
CA ASP A 13 -0.89 6.35 10.45
C ASP A 13 -1.84 5.80 11.51
N MET A 14 -2.55 4.74 11.22
CA MET A 14 -3.44 4.08 12.17
C MET A 14 -3.00 2.64 12.41
N PRO A 15 -2.38 2.35 13.60
CA PRO A 15 -1.79 1.02 13.84
C PRO A 15 -2.77 -0.13 13.73
N GLN A 16 -4.00 0.06 14.17
CA GLN A 16 -5.02 -0.99 14.09
C GLN A 16 -5.38 -1.31 12.63
N ASN A 17 -5.51 -0.29 11.81
CA ASN A 17 -5.82 -0.47 10.39
C ASN A 17 -4.69 -1.18 9.65
N LEU A 18 -3.45 -0.80 9.94
CA LEU A 18 -2.31 -1.49 9.35
C LEU A 18 -2.29 -2.98 9.74
N GLY A 19 -2.57 -3.29 11.00
CA GLY A 19 -2.63 -4.67 11.45
C GLY A 19 -3.70 -5.48 10.72
N VAL A 20 -4.89 -4.91 10.52
CA VAL A 20 -5.98 -5.55 9.79
C VAL A 20 -5.59 -5.78 8.33
N ILE A 21 -4.95 -4.80 7.71
CA ILE A 21 -4.51 -4.92 6.31
C ILE A 21 -3.47 -6.02 6.15
N ILE A 22 -2.52 -6.13 7.09
CA ILE A 22 -1.53 -7.20 7.08
C ILE A 22 -2.21 -8.58 7.15
N ARG A 23 -3.19 -8.71 8.03
CA ARG A 23 -3.95 -9.96 8.14
C ARG A 23 -4.66 -10.30 6.82
N THR A 24 -5.30 -9.30 6.22
CA THR A 24 -5.98 -9.47 4.94
C THR A 24 -5.01 -9.89 3.84
N ALA A 25 -3.86 -9.22 3.77
CA ALA A 25 -2.83 -9.55 2.78
C ALA A 25 -2.32 -10.98 2.96
N ALA A 26 -2.10 -11.39 4.21
CA ALA A 26 -1.67 -12.75 4.51
C ALA A 26 -2.72 -13.78 4.06
N CYS A 27 -3.99 -13.52 4.37
CA CYS A 27 -5.07 -14.44 4.03
C CYS A 27 -5.31 -14.55 2.53
N LEU A 28 -5.18 -13.45 1.80
CA LEU A 28 -5.41 -13.41 0.35
C LEU A 28 -4.13 -13.60 -0.44
N GLU A 29 -3.00 -13.77 0.23
CA GLU A 29 -1.70 -14.10 -0.36
C GLU A 29 -1.22 -13.08 -1.40
N PHE A 30 -1.37 -11.77 -1.12
CA PHE A 30 -0.77 -10.75 -1.95
C PHE A 30 0.32 -9.98 -1.20
N PRO A 31 1.33 -9.45 -1.93
CA PRO A 31 2.40 -8.67 -1.29
C PRO A 31 1.87 -7.33 -0.81
N LEU A 32 2.42 -6.85 0.32
CA LEU A 32 2.10 -5.56 0.89
C LEU A 32 3.35 -4.69 0.93
N HIS A 33 3.32 -3.56 0.26
CA HIS A 33 4.38 -2.56 0.30
C HIS A 33 4.01 -1.49 1.31
N ILE A 34 4.98 -1.06 2.11
CA ILE A 34 4.79 0.00 3.10
C ILE A 34 5.83 1.08 2.87
N ILE A 35 5.38 2.31 2.66
CA ILE A 35 6.25 3.48 2.53
C ILE A 35 6.33 4.15 3.90
N LYS A 36 7.53 4.21 4.44
CA LYS A 36 7.80 4.85 5.72
C LYS A 36 7.95 6.38 5.57
N PRO A 37 7.94 7.15 6.64
CA PRO A 37 7.94 6.69 8.04
C PRO A 37 6.57 6.34 8.58
N LEU A 38 6.55 5.52 9.63
CA LEU A 38 5.35 5.23 10.40
C LEU A 38 5.35 6.09 11.66
N PRO A 39 4.21 6.65 12.07
CA PRO A 39 4.13 7.47 13.29
C PRO A 39 4.00 6.66 14.57
N PHE A 40 4.08 5.33 14.48
CA PHE A 40 3.99 4.44 15.62
C PHE A 40 5.04 3.35 15.51
N SER A 41 5.31 2.69 16.65
CA SER A 41 6.25 1.58 16.72
C SER A 41 5.55 0.26 16.41
N MET A 42 6.29 -0.68 15.84
CA MET A 42 5.81 -2.07 15.66
C MET A 42 5.54 -2.77 17.01
N THR A 43 5.98 -2.16 18.13
CA THR A 43 5.66 -2.64 19.46
C THR A 43 4.37 -2.04 20.02
N ASP A 44 3.71 -1.13 19.29
CA ASP A 44 2.43 -0.56 19.69
C ASP A 44 1.41 -1.68 19.93
N LYS A 45 0.74 -1.64 21.08
CA LYS A 45 -0.21 -2.69 21.46
C LYS A 45 -1.40 -2.79 20.50
N ARG A 46 -1.84 -1.65 19.97
CA ARG A 46 -2.96 -1.62 19.02
C ARG A 46 -2.58 -2.33 17.72
N PHE A 47 -1.34 -2.11 17.27
CA PHE A 47 -0.82 -2.80 16.09
C PHE A 47 -0.67 -4.29 16.36
N LYS A 48 0.00 -4.67 17.45
CA LYS A 48 0.23 -6.08 17.80
C LYS A 48 -1.07 -6.84 17.96
N GLY A 49 -2.06 -6.22 18.61
CA GLY A 49 -3.37 -6.87 18.78
C GLY A 49 -4.10 -7.09 17.48
N ALA A 50 -3.99 -6.13 16.54
CA ALA A 50 -4.67 -6.24 15.25
C ALA A 50 -3.96 -7.20 14.31
N VAL A 51 -2.61 -7.23 14.30
CA VAL A 51 -1.85 -8.08 13.37
C VAL A 51 -1.75 -9.53 13.85
N MET A 52 -1.78 -9.75 15.18
CA MET A 52 -1.63 -11.07 15.79
C MET A 52 -0.35 -11.75 15.27
N ASP A 53 -0.40 -13.00 14.83
CA ASP A 53 0.75 -13.71 14.27
C ASP A 53 0.77 -13.72 12.74
N TYR A 54 -0.14 -12.99 12.11
CA TYR A 54 -0.22 -12.95 10.63
C TYR A 54 0.95 -12.24 9.98
N ILE A 55 1.72 -11.45 10.74
CA ILE A 55 2.85 -10.72 10.17
C ILE A 55 3.89 -11.68 9.55
N ASP A 56 4.06 -12.87 10.13
CA ASP A 56 5.01 -13.85 9.62
C ASP A 56 4.51 -14.55 8.34
N HIS A 57 3.24 -14.38 8.01
CA HIS A 57 2.62 -14.99 6.84
C HIS A 57 2.35 -14.00 5.72
N CYS A 58 2.71 -12.74 5.90
CA CYS A 58 2.52 -11.68 4.92
C CYS A 58 3.84 -11.30 4.29
N GLU A 59 3.91 -11.25 2.97
CA GLU A 59 5.07 -10.72 2.27
C GLU A 59 5.03 -9.19 2.38
N ILE A 60 5.88 -8.64 3.23
CA ILE A 60 5.96 -7.19 3.46
C ILE A 60 7.25 -6.65 2.85
N VAL A 61 7.12 -5.65 1.98
CA VAL A 61 8.25 -4.95 1.38
C VAL A 61 8.24 -3.51 1.91
N ASN A 62 9.25 -3.17 2.71
CA ASN A 62 9.37 -1.85 3.31
C ASN A 62 10.18 -0.92 2.40
N HIS A 63 9.73 0.32 2.25
CA HIS A 63 10.42 1.36 1.50
C HIS A 63 10.67 2.54 2.45
N GLU A 64 11.90 3.04 2.47
CA GLU A 64 12.28 4.10 3.40
C GLU A 64 11.56 5.42 3.14
N ASN A 65 11.17 5.66 1.89
CA ASN A 65 10.44 6.87 1.49
C ASN A 65 9.76 6.65 0.14
N TRP A 66 9.02 7.65 -0.30
CA TRP A 66 8.34 7.62 -1.59
C TRP A 66 9.32 7.45 -2.76
N ASP A 67 10.44 8.16 -2.73
CA ASP A 67 11.40 8.10 -3.84
C ASP A 67 11.96 6.70 -4.04
N ASN A 68 12.27 6.01 -2.94
CA ASN A 68 12.74 4.62 -3.00
C ASN A 68 11.67 3.68 -3.55
N PHE A 69 10.42 3.88 -3.16
CA PHE A 69 9.32 3.09 -3.70
C PHE A 69 9.14 3.35 -5.19
N TYR A 70 9.18 4.60 -5.59
CA TYR A 70 9.00 4.98 -7.00
C TYR A 70 10.08 4.35 -7.88
N LEU A 71 11.35 4.40 -7.44
CA LEU A 71 12.45 3.75 -8.15
C LEU A 71 12.27 2.23 -8.21
N TYR A 72 11.83 1.64 -7.12
CA TYR A 72 11.54 0.20 -7.08
C TYR A 72 10.48 -0.16 -8.13
N SER A 73 9.41 0.60 -8.19
CA SER A 73 8.32 0.31 -9.14
C SER A 73 8.79 0.44 -10.59
N LYS A 74 9.64 1.44 -10.89
CA LYS A 74 10.20 1.60 -12.24
C LYS A 74 11.11 0.43 -12.60
N LYS A 75 11.96 0.02 -11.68
CA LYS A 75 12.90 -1.09 -11.91
C LYS A 75 12.18 -2.41 -12.14
N ASN A 76 11.04 -2.61 -11.49
CA ASN A 76 10.27 -3.86 -11.57
C ASN A 76 9.12 -3.79 -12.56
N ASN A 77 9.01 -2.71 -13.33
CA ASN A 77 7.95 -2.51 -14.32
C ASN A 77 6.55 -2.57 -13.71
N ASN A 78 6.41 -2.03 -12.49
CA ASN A 78 5.11 -1.93 -11.84
C ASN A 78 4.40 -0.65 -12.27
N ARG A 79 3.13 -0.76 -12.56
CA ARG A 79 2.28 0.40 -12.76
C ARG A 79 1.67 0.76 -11.40
N ILE A 80 1.76 2.03 -11.01
CA ILE A 80 1.20 2.52 -9.75
C ILE A 80 -0.19 3.08 -10.03
N ILE A 81 -1.20 2.59 -9.29
CA ILE A 81 -2.58 3.06 -9.41
C ILE A 81 -2.97 3.67 -8.07
N LEU A 82 -3.22 4.97 -8.04
CA LEU A 82 -3.60 5.67 -6.81
C LEU A 82 -5.10 5.54 -6.59
N ALA A 83 -5.48 4.96 -5.46
CA ALA A 83 -6.86 4.97 -5.00
C ALA A 83 -7.11 6.33 -4.32
N THR A 84 -7.99 7.12 -4.89
CA THR A 84 -8.24 8.49 -4.43
C THR A 84 -9.70 8.87 -4.66
N THR A 85 -10.21 9.78 -3.82
CA THR A 85 -11.54 10.38 -4.04
C THR A 85 -11.50 11.53 -5.03
N LYS A 86 -10.30 11.92 -5.49
CA LYS A 86 -10.08 13.08 -6.37
C LYS A 86 -9.94 12.66 -7.83
N THR A 87 -10.78 11.72 -8.27
CA THR A 87 -10.79 11.26 -9.66
C THR A 87 -12.20 10.89 -10.06
N ASP A 88 -12.50 11.04 -11.35
CA ASP A 88 -13.76 10.60 -11.92
C ASP A 88 -13.72 9.16 -12.42
N ASN A 89 -12.56 8.51 -12.33
CA ASN A 89 -12.40 7.14 -12.79
C ASN A 89 -13.11 6.16 -11.85
N ASN A 90 -13.79 5.20 -12.42
CA ASN A 90 -14.56 4.21 -11.67
C ASN A 90 -13.74 2.95 -11.48
N LEU A 91 -13.65 2.47 -10.23
CA LEU A 91 -12.96 1.23 -9.91
C LEU A 91 -13.44 0.05 -10.75
N TYR A 92 -14.74 -0.05 -10.96
CA TYR A 92 -15.33 -1.18 -11.70
C TYR A 92 -15.05 -1.14 -13.19
N GLU A 93 -14.72 0.02 -13.72
CA GLU A 93 -14.40 0.19 -15.14
C GLU A 93 -12.89 0.19 -15.41
N PHE A 94 -12.08 0.29 -14.36
CA PHE A 94 -10.63 0.34 -14.50
C PHE A 94 -10.09 -1.05 -14.85
N LYS A 95 -9.23 -1.10 -15.85
CA LYS A 95 -8.62 -2.36 -16.29
C LYS A 95 -7.26 -2.53 -15.64
N PHE A 96 -7.21 -3.39 -14.63
CA PHE A 96 -5.97 -3.74 -13.96
C PHE A 96 -5.11 -4.64 -14.85
N LYS A 97 -3.80 -4.54 -14.68
CA LYS A 97 -2.81 -5.35 -15.39
C LYS A 97 -1.97 -6.11 -14.37
N ASP A 98 -1.29 -7.16 -14.85
CA ASP A 98 -0.34 -7.87 -14.01
C ASP A 98 0.76 -6.91 -13.56
N ASN A 99 1.25 -7.09 -12.34
CA ASN A 99 2.26 -6.24 -11.69
C ASN A 99 1.77 -4.85 -11.30
N ASP A 100 0.46 -4.60 -11.32
CA ASP A 100 -0.06 -3.34 -10.78
C ASP A 100 0.12 -3.29 -9.28
N ILE A 101 0.46 -2.10 -8.77
CA ILE A 101 0.48 -1.81 -7.33
C ILE A 101 -0.57 -0.74 -7.07
N ILE A 102 -1.53 -1.07 -6.21
CA ILE A 102 -2.59 -0.13 -5.83
C ILE A 102 -2.09 0.63 -4.60
N LEU A 103 -1.96 1.94 -4.73
CA LEU A 103 -1.45 2.82 -3.68
C LEU A 103 -2.59 3.48 -2.94
N PHE A 104 -2.57 3.33 -1.62
CA PHE A 104 -3.51 4.00 -0.71
C PHE A 104 -2.76 5.05 0.10
N GLY A 105 -3.36 6.23 0.24
CA GLY A 105 -2.80 7.30 1.08
C GLY A 105 -3.06 7.07 2.57
N LYS A 106 -2.57 8.00 3.39
CA LYS A 106 -2.85 8.00 4.83
C LYS A 106 -4.36 8.08 5.06
N GLU A 107 -4.83 7.41 6.10
CA GLU A 107 -6.23 7.45 6.47
C GLU A 107 -6.70 8.88 6.79
N THR A 108 -5.80 9.70 7.36
CA THR A 108 -6.13 11.06 7.78
C THR A 108 -5.96 12.12 6.70
N ALA A 109 -5.08 11.89 5.70
CA ALA A 109 -4.71 12.99 4.78
C ALA A 109 -4.49 12.56 3.33
N GLY A 110 -4.57 11.27 3.00
CA GLY A 110 -4.25 10.79 1.66
C GLY A 110 -2.76 10.89 1.36
N VAL A 111 -2.42 11.13 0.08
CA VAL A 111 -1.02 11.34 -0.34
C VAL A 111 -0.79 12.83 -0.54
N PRO A 112 0.48 13.30 -0.42
CA PRO A 112 0.81 14.67 -0.80
C PRO A 112 0.47 14.97 -2.25
N GLU A 113 0.18 16.23 -2.55
CA GLU A 113 -0.19 16.65 -3.90
C GLU A 113 0.90 16.32 -4.92
N THR A 114 2.16 16.38 -4.53
CA THR A 114 3.27 16.02 -5.40
C THR A 114 3.17 14.58 -5.89
N ILE A 115 2.80 13.66 -5.00
CA ILE A 115 2.60 12.25 -5.36
C ILE A 115 1.35 12.11 -6.21
N HIS A 116 0.25 12.78 -5.84
CA HIS A 116 -0.98 12.76 -6.61
C HIS A 116 -0.74 13.18 -8.06
N ASN A 117 0.07 14.21 -8.26
CA ASN A 117 0.36 14.72 -9.60
C ASN A 117 1.37 13.86 -10.37
N THR A 118 2.18 13.06 -9.68
CA THR A 118 3.17 12.19 -10.30
C THR A 118 2.55 10.90 -10.85
N VAL A 119 1.55 10.37 -10.14
CA VAL A 119 0.89 9.11 -10.53
C VAL A 119 -0.12 9.37 -11.64
N ASN A 120 0.02 8.65 -12.75
CA ASN A 120 -0.81 8.85 -13.92
C ASN A 120 -2.13 8.08 -13.88
N ASN A 121 -2.18 6.99 -13.12
CA ASN A 121 -3.36 6.13 -13.06
C ASN A 121 -4.05 6.29 -11.72
N LYS A 122 -5.34 6.63 -11.74
CA LYS A 122 -6.13 6.87 -10.54
C LYS A 122 -7.47 6.18 -10.64
N ILE A 123 -7.97 5.75 -9.50
CA ILE A 123 -9.30 5.13 -9.40
C ILE A 123 -10.05 5.67 -8.20
#